data_1622c7c0d0c8d39c41162344af7d8073
#
_entry.id   1622c7c0d0c8d39c41162344af7d8073
#
_cell.length_a   1.000
_cell.length_b   1.000
_cell.length_c   1.000
_cell.angle_alpha   90.00
_cell.angle_beta   90.00
_cell.angle_gamma   90.00
#
_symmetry.space_group_name_H-M   'P 1'
#
loop_
_entity.id
_entity.type
_entity.pdbx_description
1 polymer ?
#
loop_
_entity_poly.entity_id
_entity_poly.type
_entity_poly.pdbx_seq_one_letter_code
_entity_poly.pdbx_strand_id
1 'polypeptide(L)'
;MTDTLPQTSPTPAADDAAERLLTTQSPQRRQVAPEFSIEIDGKTLTGRAGQTILDVCRDNGIEVPTLCYEPKLPGFGACRMCVVEVEGEDTPPISCSRDAEEGMVVQTQTPRLREIRKTNLELIFSDHNAYCLPPCQNKCPSHIDIPGFLKANTEGDFVESARVFK
;
A
#
# COMPACT_ATOMS: atom_id res chain seq x y z
N MET A 1 -66.63 -4.61 -6.60
CA MET A 1 -65.41 -3.84 -6.87
C MET A 1 -64.25 -4.78 -6.56
N THR A 2 -63.73 -5.44 -7.59
CA THR A 2 -62.67 -6.47 -7.49
C THR A 2 -61.35 -5.79 -7.81
N ASP A 3 -60.55 -5.61 -6.79
CA ASP A 3 -59.22 -4.99 -6.85
C ASP A 3 -58.23 -6.01 -7.42
N THR A 4 -57.79 -5.82 -8.65
CA THR A 4 -56.83 -6.67 -9.33
C THR A 4 -55.44 -6.12 -9.08
N LEU A 5 -54.65 -6.79 -8.23
CA LEU A 5 -53.23 -6.49 -7.98
C LEU A 5 -52.39 -6.70 -9.26
N PRO A 6 -51.43 -5.79 -9.57
CA PRO A 6 -50.53 -5.97 -10.69
C PRO A 6 -49.58 -7.14 -10.50
N GLN A 7 -49.51 -8.03 -11.50
CA GLN A 7 -48.55 -9.14 -11.53
C GLN A 7 -47.14 -8.59 -11.78
N THR A 8 -46.25 -8.84 -10.83
CA THR A 8 -44.79 -8.54 -10.97
C THR A 8 -44.18 -9.55 -11.95
N SER A 9 -43.51 -9.04 -12.98
CA SER A 9 -42.73 -9.84 -13.92
C SER A 9 -41.61 -10.58 -13.20
N PRO A 10 -41.28 -11.84 -13.59
CA PRO A 10 -40.20 -12.59 -12.97
C PRO A 10 -38.87 -11.91 -13.24
N THR A 11 -38.12 -11.62 -12.18
CA THR A 11 -36.71 -11.19 -12.23
C THR A 11 -35.89 -12.30 -12.87
N PRO A 12 -35.03 -12.04 -13.87
CA PRO A 12 -34.16 -13.08 -14.43
C PRO A 12 -33.26 -13.66 -13.35
N ALA A 13 -33.09 -14.97 -13.37
CA ALA A 13 -32.39 -15.73 -12.36
C ALA A 13 -30.93 -15.24 -12.19
N ALA A 14 -30.50 -15.14 -10.94
CA ALA A 14 -29.15 -14.68 -10.55
C ALA A 14 -28.03 -15.55 -11.13
N ASP A 15 -28.33 -16.74 -11.58
CA ASP A 15 -27.36 -17.70 -12.14
C ASP A 15 -26.81 -17.29 -13.51
N ASP A 16 -27.59 -16.58 -14.33
CA ASP A 16 -27.15 -16.11 -15.65
C ASP A 16 -26.16 -14.93 -15.58
N ALA A 17 -26.18 -14.16 -14.49
CA ALA A 17 -25.25 -13.06 -14.26
C ALA A 17 -23.86 -13.56 -13.79
N ALA A 18 -23.82 -14.64 -13.02
CA ALA A 18 -22.58 -15.24 -12.55
C ALA A 18 -21.82 -15.96 -13.69
N GLU A 19 -22.55 -16.61 -14.60
CA GLU A 19 -21.94 -17.29 -15.75
C GLU A 19 -21.38 -16.33 -16.79
N ARG A 20 -21.99 -15.15 -16.96
CA ARG A 20 -21.43 -14.09 -17.83
C ARG A 20 -20.17 -13.43 -17.28
N LEU A 21 -19.99 -13.38 -15.96
CA LEU A 21 -18.77 -12.86 -15.34
C LEU A 21 -17.57 -13.80 -15.48
N LEU A 22 -17.83 -15.11 -15.62
CA LEU A 22 -16.78 -16.12 -15.78
C LEU A 22 -16.29 -16.27 -17.22
N THR A 23 -17.08 -15.85 -18.22
CA THR A 23 -16.75 -16.00 -19.64
C THR A 23 -16.01 -14.82 -20.28
N THR A 24 -15.83 -13.71 -19.56
CA THR A 24 -15.14 -12.51 -20.09
C THR A 24 -13.65 -12.44 -19.77
N GLN A 25 -13.07 -13.42 -19.09
CA GLN A 25 -11.63 -13.52 -18.96
C GLN A 25 -11.06 -14.37 -20.09
N SER A 26 -10.98 -13.80 -21.31
CA SER A 26 -10.04 -14.25 -22.31
C SER A 26 -8.67 -14.32 -21.65
N PRO A 27 -7.85 -15.38 -21.85
CA PRO A 27 -6.48 -15.40 -21.40
C PRO A 27 -5.77 -14.26 -22.14
N GLN A 28 -5.74 -13.07 -21.53
CA GLN A 28 -4.89 -11.99 -22.00
C GLN A 28 -3.50 -12.58 -22.00
N ARG A 29 -2.98 -12.88 -23.18
CA ARG A 29 -1.58 -13.14 -23.42
C ARG A 29 -0.85 -12.08 -22.61
N ARG A 30 -0.16 -12.53 -21.55
CA ARG A 30 0.66 -11.66 -20.70
C ARG A 30 1.69 -11.02 -21.63
N GLN A 31 1.35 -9.85 -22.18
CA GLN A 31 2.27 -9.07 -22.98
C GLN A 31 3.39 -8.72 -22.02
N VAL A 32 4.58 -9.20 -22.28
CA VAL A 32 5.76 -8.83 -21.53
C VAL A 32 5.91 -7.33 -21.77
N ALA A 33 5.72 -6.53 -20.73
CA ALA A 33 5.87 -5.09 -20.82
C ALA A 33 7.28 -4.78 -21.34
N PRO A 34 7.45 -3.81 -22.26
CA PRO A 34 8.76 -3.46 -22.77
C PRO A 34 9.69 -3.09 -21.61
N GLU A 35 10.90 -3.63 -21.66
CA GLU A 35 11.94 -3.35 -20.69
C GLU A 35 12.72 -2.10 -21.13
N PHE A 36 13.18 -1.33 -20.15
CA PHE A 36 14.01 -0.15 -20.36
C PHE A 36 15.15 -0.09 -19.34
N SER A 37 16.14 0.74 -19.61
CA SER A 37 17.30 0.94 -18.74
C SER A 37 17.15 2.20 -17.91
N ILE A 38 17.42 2.11 -16.61
CA ILE A 38 17.39 3.21 -15.64
C ILE A 38 18.64 3.12 -14.76
N GLU A 39 19.20 4.25 -14.37
CA GLU A 39 20.32 4.31 -13.43
C GLU A 39 19.81 4.68 -12.03
N ILE A 40 20.10 3.85 -11.03
CA ILE A 40 19.74 4.14 -9.63
C ILE A 40 20.99 3.96 -8.75
N ASP A 41 21.35 5.02 -8.04
CA ASP A 41 22.55 5.08 -7.17
C ASP A 41 23.83 4.62 -7.89
N GLY A 42 23.99 5.03 -9.16
CA GLY A 42 25.15 4.69 -10.01
C GLY A 42 25.14 3.26 -10.56
N LYS A 43 24.04 2.53 -10.43
CA LYS A 43 23.87 1.18 -10.99
C LYS A 43 22.85 1.21 -12.12
N THR A 44 23.22 0.67 -13.28
CA THR A 44 22.28 0.47 -14.37
C THR A 44 21.38 -0.71 -14.08
N LEU A 45 20.08 -0.50 -14.04
CA LEU A 45 19.06 -1.49 -13.72
C LEU A 45 18.05 -1.61 -14.86
N THR A 46 17.33 -2.71 -14.89
CA THR A 46 16.24 -2.93 -15.86
C THR A 46 14.91 -2.68 -15.20
N GLY A 47 14.13 -1.74 -15.75
CA GLY A 47 12.73 -1.50 -15.40
C GLY A 47 11.80 -2.04 -16.47
N ARG A 48 10.51 -2.12 -16.18
CA ARG A 48 9.44 -2.50 -17.11
C ARG A 48 8.42 -1.39 -17.21
N ALA A 49 7.89 -1.18 -18.40
CA ALA A 49 6.86 -0.16 -18.61
C ALA A 49 5.68 -0.33 -17.64
N GLY A 50 5.27 0.77 -17.03
CA GLY A 50 4.22 0.81 -16.02
C GLY A 50 4.68 0.55 -14.59
N GLN A 51 5.98 0.39 -14.34
CA GLN A 51 6.54 0.36 -12.99
C GLN A 51 6.82 1.78 -12.50
N THR A 52 6.61 2.00 -11.22
CA THR A 52 7.09 3.19 -10.53
C THR A 52 8.59 3.06 -10.22
N ILE A 53 9.25 4.18 -9.91
CA ILE A 53 10.65 4.16 -9.45
C ILE A 53 10.80 3.26 -8.22
N LEU A 54 9.81 3.27 -7.31
CA LEU A 54 9.82 2.42 -6.12
C LEU A 54 9.76 0.93 -6.47
N ASP A 55 8.94 0.55 -7.47
CA ASP A 55 8.83 -0.84 -7.92
C ASP A 55 10.17 -1.34 -8.48
N VAL A 56 10.82 -0.53 -9.33
CA VAL A 56 12.14 -0.86 -9.86
C VAL A 56 13.18 -1.00 -8.75
N CYS A 57 13.17 -0.09 -7.75
CA CYS A 57 14.06 -0.19 -6.59
C CYS A 57 13.86 -1.51 -5.83
N ARG A 58 12.61 -1.88 -5.54
CA ARG A 58 12.26 -3.09 -4.80
C ARG A 58 12.63 -4.37 -5.55
N ASP A 59 12.33 -4.42 -6.85
CA ASP A 59 12.68 -5.57 -7.70
C ASP A 59 14.20 -5.82 -7.73
N ASN A 60 14.99 -4.77 -7.53
CA ASN A 60 16.45 -4.82 -7.53
C ASN A 60 17.09 -4.78 -6.11
N GLY A 61 16.29 -4.91 -5.05
CA GLY A 61 16.78 -4.97 -3.68
C GLY A 61 17.33 -3.66 -3.13
N ILE A 62 16.91 -2.51 -3.72
CA ILE A 62 17.24 -1.18 -3.22
C ILE A 62 16.14 -0.72 -2.26
N GLU A 63 16.52 -0.47 -1.01
CA GLU A 63 15.59 -0.01 0.00
C GLU A 63 15.36 1.51 -0.09
N VAL A 64 14.11 1.88 -0.40
CA VAL A 64 13.62 3.25 -0.28
C VAL A 64 12.62 3.30 0.86
N PRO A 65 12.80 4.18 1.87
CA PRO A 65 11.88 4.25 3.01
C PRO A 65 10.46 4.55 2.58
N THR A 66 9.49 3.81 3.09
CA THR A 66 8.07 4.02 2.85
C THR A 66 7.30 3.93 4.17
N LEU A 67 6.18 4.66 4.31
CA LEU A 67 5.29 4.58 5.46
C LEU A 67 3.85 4.25 5.05
N CYS A 68 3.32 4.90 4.00
CA CYS A 68 1.94 4.70 3.56
C CYS A 68 1.79 3.78 2.33
N TYR A 69 2.87 3.17 1.86
CA TYR A 69 2.85 2.30 0.68
C TYR A 69 2.35 0.90 1.04
N GLU A 70 1.36 0.42 0.29
CA GLU A 70 0.85 -0.95 0.34
C GLU A 70 0.93 -1.56 -1.08
N PRO A 71 1.65 -2.69 -1.28
CA PRO A 71 1.87 -3.26 -2.62
C PRO A 71 0.60 -3.63 -3.40
N LYS A 72 -0.53 -3.80 -2.70
CA LYS A 72 -1.81 -4.17 -3.32
C LYS A 72 -2.63 -2.96 -3.76
N LEU A 73 -2.18 -1.75 -3.46
CA LEU A 73 -2.87 -0.51 -3.74
C LEU A 73 -2.01 0.42 -4.59
N PRO A 74 -2.61 1.28 -5.43
CA PRO A 74 -1.87 2.34 -6.11
C PRO A 74 -1.12 3.22 -5.12
N GLY A 75 0.09 3.66 -5.49
CA GLY A 75 0.88 4.58 -4.66
C GLY A 75 0.13 5.88 -4.40
N PHE A 76 -0.16 6.18 -3.14
CA PHE A 76 -0.94 7.36 -2.73
C PHE A 76 -0.06 8.59 -2.43
N GLY A 77 1.20 8.38 -2.04
CA GLY A 77 2.19 9.45 -1.83
C GLY A 77 1.93 10.36 -0.63
N ALA A 78 1.06 10.00 0.32
CA ALA A 78 0.67 10.88 1.43
C ALA A 78 1.82 11.17 2.40
N CYS A 79 2.62 10.17 2.79
CA CYS A 79 3.66 10.33 3.80
C CYS A 79 4.93 11.01 3.28
N ARG A 80 5.17 11.03 1.98
CA ARG A 80 6.36 11.58 1.31
C ARG A 80 7.70 11.05 1.84
N MET A 81 7.71 9.85 2.42
CA MET A 81 8.94 9.22 2.89
C MET A 81 9.77 8.65 1.73
N CYS A 82 9.13 8.25 0.65
CA CYS A 82 9.75 7.64 -0.51
C CYS A 82 10.29 8.64 -1.54
N VAL A 83 10.61 9.88 -1.13
CA VAL A 83 11.21 10.89 -2.02
C VAL A 83 12.57 10.41 -2.52
N VAL A 84 12.85 10.70 -3.78
CA VAL A 84 14.12 10.43 -4.48
C VAL A 84 14.54 11.67 -5.26
N GLU A 85 15.81 11.79 -5.61
CA GLU A 85 16.28 12.82 -6.54
C GLU A 85 16.36 12.22 -7.93
N VAL A 86 15.84 12.92 -8.93
CA VAL A 86 15.93 12.57 -10.34
C VAL A 86 16.71 13.68 -11.04
N GLU A 87 17.70 13.30 -11.84
CA GLU A 87 18.50 14.27 -12.57
C GLU A 87 17.62 15.09 -13.52
N GLY A 88 17.77 16.43 -13.46
CA GLY A 88 16.93 17.34 -14.25
C GLY A 88 15.61 17.75 -13.59
N GLU A 89 15.26 17.20 -12.42
CA GLU A 89 14.09 17.62 -11.64
C GLU A 89 14.52 18.43 -10.41
N ASP A 90 14.07 19.69 -10.30
CA ASP A 90 14.41 20.56 -9.17
C ASP A 90 13.77 20.10 -7.85
N THR A 91 12.58 19.51 -7.95
CA THR A 91 11.80 19.03 -6.81
C THR A 91 11.85 17.50 -6.73
N PRO A 92 12.36 16.94 -5.61
CA PRO A 92 12.40 15.49 -5.44
C PRO A 92 11.01 14.84 -5.57
N PRO A 93 10.78 13.97 -6.56
CA PRO A 93 9.51 13.28 -6.73
C PRO A 93 9.32 12.17 -5.70
N ILE A 94 8.07 11.69 -5.61
CA ILE A 94 7.66 10.59 -4.74
C ILE A 94 7.77 9.28 -5.54
N SER A 95 8.73 8.42 -5.22
CA SER A 95 9.02 7.21 -6.00
C SER A 95 7.86 6.22 -6.10
N CYS A 96 6.92 6.21 -5.13
CA CYS A 96 5.77 5.28 -5.16
C CYS A 96 4.67 5.67 -6.17
N SER A 97 4.74 6.88 -6.76
CA SER A 97 3.75 7.37 -7.73
C SER A 97 4.38 7.98 -8.98
N ARG A 98 5.70 8.12 -9.02
CA ARG A 98 6.44 8.57 -10.21
C ARG A 98 6.80 7.36 -11.05
N ASP A 99 6.29 7.33 -12.28
CA ASP A 99 6.63 6.28 -13.24
C ASP A 99 8.12 6.31 -13.56
N ALA A 100 8.71 5.13 -13.67
CA ALA A 100 10.09 4.98 -14.11
C ALA A 100 10.14 5.03 -15.65
N GLU A 101 11.10 5.78 -16.17
CA GLU A 101 11.28 6.01 -17.62
C GLU A 101 12.70 5.67 -18.04
N GLU A 102 12.86 5.39 -19.32
CA GLU A 102 14.18 5.07 -19.91
C GLU A 102 15.16 6.23 -19.75
N GLY A 103 16.38 5.91 -19.33
CA GLY A 103 17.46 6.89 -19.21
C GLY A 103 17.39 7.78 -17.97
N MET A 104 16.42 7.59 -17.06
CA MET A 104 16.42 8.31 -15.79
C MET A 104 17.66 7.99 -14.96
N VAL A 105 18.20 9.01 -14.29
CA VAL A 105 19.25 8.89 -13.30
C VAL A 105 18.66 9.28 -11.94
N VAL A 106 18.61 8.33 -11.02
CA VAL A 106 17.94 8.45 -9.72
C VAL A 106 18.92 8.27 -8.58
N GLN A 107 18.83 9.12 -7.57
CA GLN A 107 19.55 8.99 -6.31
C GLN A 107 18.54 8.72 -5.18
N THR A 108 18.77 7.68 -4.39
CA THR A 108 17.88 7.30 -3.30
C THR A 108 18.37 7.72 -1.93
N GLN A 109 19.68 8.01 -1.77
CA GLN A 109 20.35 8.25 -0.50
C GLN A 109 21.29 9.45 -0.56
N THR A 110 20.71 10.66 -0.56
CA THR A 110 21.50 11.91 -0.47
C THR A 110 21.30 12.59 0.89
N PRO A 111 22.20 13.48 1.32
CA PRO A 111 21.99 14.29 2.52
C PRO A 111 20.70 15.11 2.45
N ARG A 112 20.37 15.67 1.29
CA ARG A 112 19.14 16.44 1.06
C ARG A 112 17.88 15.58 1.26
N LEU A 113 17.85 14.38 0.70
CA LEU A 113 16.73 13.45 0.88
C LEU A 113 16.55 13.04 2.35
N ARG A 114 17.65 12.89 3.07
CA ARG A 114 17.64 12.56 4.50
C ARG A 114 16.99 13.66 5.33
N GLU A 115 17.31 14.92 5.06
CA GLU A 115 16.69 16.07 5.72
C GLU A 115 15.22 16.22 5.37
N ILE A 116 14.83 16.02 4.11
CA ILE A 116 13.43 16.05 3.68
C ILE A 116 12.62 14.96 4.41
N ARG A 117 13.14 13.73 4.45
CA ARG A 117 12.48 12.61 5.15
C ARG A 117 12.35 12.87 6.65
N LYS A 118 13.39 13.42 7.28
CA LYS A 118 13.37 13.81 8.69
C LYS A 118 12.27 14.83 8.95
N THR A 119 12.22 15.91 8.16
CA THR A 119 11.18 16.93 8.30
C THR A 119 9.77 16.36 8.11
N ASN A 120 9.57 15.49 7.12
CA ASN A 120 8.28 14.84 6.90
C ASN A 120 7.86 13.98 8.09
N LEU A 121 8.78 13.22 8.69
CA LEU A 121 8.51 12.44 9.90
C LEU A 121 8.18 13.34 11.10
N GLU A 122 8.95 14.40 11.30
CA GLU A 122 8.70 15.37 12.39
C GLU A 122 7.31 15.99 12.26
N LEU A 123 6.87 16.35 11.04
CA LEU A 123 5.53 16.86 10.79
C LEU A 123 4.44 15.81 11.09
N ILE A 124 4.64 14.56 10.64
CA ILE A 124 3.70 13.48 10.92
C ILE A 124 3.58 13.25 12.43
N PHE A 125 4.69 13.20 13.15
CA PHE A 125 4.68 12.97 14.59
C PHE A 125 4.19 14.17 15.39
N SER A 126 4.35 15.40 14.89
CA SER A 126 3.85 16.60 15.57
C SER A 126 2.33 16.65 15.66
N ASP A 127 1.62 16.06 14.70
CA ASP A 127 0.15 15.98 14.67
C ASP A 127 -0.39 14.63 15.20
N HIS A 128 0.52 13.70 15.54
CA HIS A 128 0.15 12.38 16.03
C HIS A 128 -0.04 12.39 17.53
N ASN A 129 -1.29 12.37 18.00
CA ASN A 129 -1.63 12.43 19.41
C ASN A 129 -1.42 11.12 20.20
N ALA A 130 -0.95 10.07 19.56
CA ALA A 130 -0.59 8.78 20.15
C ALA A 130 -1.69 8.07 21.01
N TYR A 131 -2.93 8.51 20.93
CA TYR A 131 -4.07 7.81 21.56
C TYR A 131 -4.42 6.54 20.78
N CYS A 132 -3.46 5.62 20.71
CA CYS A 132 -3.62 4.36 19.97
C CYS A 132 -4.39 3.32 20.78
N LEU A 133 -5.62 3.62 21.15
CA LEU A 133 -6.53 2.60 21.67
C LEU A 133 -7.22 1.93 20.47
N PRO A 134 -6.93 0.64 20.21
CA PRO A 134 -7.57 -0.06 19.09
C PRO A 134 -9.08 -0.19 19.34
N PRO A 135 -9.91 -0.20 18.28
CA PRO A 135 -11.35 -0.29 18.40
C PRO A 135 -11.83 -1.47 19.24
N CYS A 136 -11.13 -2.61 19.16
CA CYS A 136 -11.45 -3.80 19.94
C CYS A 136 -11.31 -3.58 21.46
N GLN A 137 -10.28 -2.84 21.90
CA GLN A 137 -10.11 -2.48 23.32
C GLN A 137 -11.08 -1.36 23.72
N ASN A 138 -11.23 -0.33 22.89
CA ASN A 138 -12.10 0.81 23.16
C ASN A 138 -13.59 0.41 23.29
N LYS A 139 -14.04 -0.59 22.54
CA LYS A 139 -15.41 -1.10 22.57
C LYS A 139 -15.62 -2.30 23.49
N CYS A 140 -14.56 -2.81 24.11
CA CYS A 140 -14.65 -3.92 25.05
C CYS A 140 -15.34 -3.48 26.32
N PRO A 141 -16.46 -4.10 26.76
CA PRO A 141 -17.14 -3.73 28.01
C PRO A 141 -16.27 -3.90 29.25
N SER A 142 -15.31 -4.83 29.21
CA SER A 142 -14.37 -5.12 30.31
C SER A 142 -13.05 -4.36 30.19
N HIS A 143 -12.87 -3.53 29.16
CA HIS A 143 -11.64 -2.77 28.88
C HIS A 143 -10.36 -3.61 28.89
N ILE A 144 -10.45 -4.86 28.44
CA ILE A 144 -9.31 -5.79 28.38
C ILE A 144 -8.24 -5.23 27.45
N ASP A 145 -6.98 -5.31 27.85
CA ASP A 145 -5.84 -4.99 26.98
C ASP A 145 -5.64 -6.07 25.91
N ILE A 146 -6.50 -6.02 24.87
CA ILE A 146 -6.46 -6.99 23.77
C ILE A 146 -5.11 -6.99 23.02
N PRO A 147 -4.47 -5.85 22.76
CA PRO A 147 -3.11 -5.83 22.18
C PRO A 147 -2.09 -6.55 23.03
N GLY A 148 -2.10 -6.32 24.35
CA GLY A 148 -1.20 -7.01 25.30
C GLY A 148 -1.42 -8.52 25.30
N PHE A 149 -2.68 -8.94 25.31
CA PHE A 149 -3.05 -10.35 25.17
C PHE A 149 -2.52 -10.99 23.89
N LEU A 150 -2.74 -10.34 22.74
CA LEU A 150 -2.27 -10.84 21.45
C LEU A 150 -0.74 -10.90 21.38
N LYS A 151 -0.06 -9.90 21.92
CA LYS A 151 1.39 -9.85 22.00
C LYS A 151 1.94 -11.03 22.80
N ALA A 152 1.43 -11.23 24.03
CA ALA A 152 1.85 -12.34 24.88
C ALA A 152 1.63 -13.71 24.19
N ASN A 153 0.51 -13.88 23.48
CA ASN A 153 0.26 -15.10 22.71
C ASN A 153 1.28 -15.31 21.57
N THR A 154 1.64 -14.27 20.84
CA THR A 154 2.63 -14.39 19.75
C THR A 154 4.04 -14.67 20.25
N GLU A 155 4.36 -14.23 21.47
CA GLU A 155 5.62 -14.50 22.16
C GLU A 155 5.62 -15.88 22.85
N GLY A 156 4.47 -16.58 22.88
CA GLY A 156 4.32 -17.89 23.54
C GLY A 156 4.20 -17.81 25.06
N ASP A 157 4.06 -16.62 25.63
CA ASP A 157 3.84 -16.42 27.07
C ASP A 157 2.35 -16.53 27.40
N PHE A 158 1.86 -17.76 27.50
CA PHE A 158 0.47 -18.04 27.84
C PHE A 158 0.10 -17.66 29.30
N VAL A 159 1.09 -17.55 30.19
CA VAL A 159 0.87 -17.15 31.57
C VAL A 159 0.55 -15.65 31.61
N GLU A 160 1.34 -14.83 30.94
CA GLU A 160 1.10 -13.41 30.83
C GLU A 160 -0.20 -13.13 30.04
N SER A 161 -0.41 -13.86 28.96
CA SER A 161 -1.69 -13.81 28.22
C SER A 161 -2.91 -14.02 29.13
N ALA A 162 -2.86 -15.02 30.02
CA ALA A 162 -3.95 -15.26 30.99
C ALA A 162 -4.08 -14.16 32.04
N ARG A 163 -3.00 -13.45 32.41
CA ARG A 163 -3.05 -12.34 33.37
C ARG A 163 -3.80 -11.12 32.88
N VAL A 164 -3.79 -10.89 31.57
CA VAL A 164 -4.49 -9.74 30.95
C VAL A 164 -6.01 -9.80 31.17
N PHE A 165 -6.56 -10.96 31.45
CA PHE A 165 -7.99 -11.15 31.72
C PHE A 165 -8.41 -10.97 33.20
N LYS A 166 -7.48 -10.66 34.07
CA LYS A 166 -7.77 -10.41 35.49
C LYS A 166 -7.92 -8.93 35.79
#